data_157989aaa2e16b1c0a20f1bf43797d9c
#
_entry.id   157989aaa2e16b1c0a20f1bf43797d9c
#
_cell.length_a   1.000
_cell.length_b   1.000
_cell.length_c   1.000
_cell.angle_alpha   90.00
_cell.angle_beta   90.00
_cell.angle_gamma   90.00
#
_symmetry.space_group_name_H-M   'P 1'
#
loop_
_entity.id
_entity.type
_entity.pdbx_description
1 polymer ?
#
loop_
_entity_poly.entity_id
_entity_poly.type
_entity_poly.pdbx_seq_one_letter_code
_entity_poly.pdbx_strand_id
1 'polypeptide(L)'
;MAGRRKLKWQSWAQRDRKEIFLYWNRRNKSKEYSKRLNELFKTKTEALKDFPFNGHITNLENVRVLIIEKYLIVYEIFDEEILISRIWDGRRNPETLKIN
;
A
#
# COMPACT_ATOMS: atom_id res chain seq x y z
N MET A 1 -4.47 6.78 27.16
CA MET A 1 -3.69 6.82 25.94
C MET A 1 -4.42 6.11 24.82
N ALA A 2 -4.46 6.73 23.67
CA ALA A 2 -5.10 6.09 22.53
C ALA A 2 -4.29 4.86 22.12
N GLY A 3 -4.96 3.77 21.82
CA GLY A 3 -4.31 2.58 21.33
C GLY A 3 -3.78 2.78 19.92
N ARG A 4 -3.09 1.77 19.43
CA ARG A 4 -2.62 1.79 18.05
C ARG A 4 -3.84 1.76 17.13
N ARG A 5 -3.70 2.42 15.97
CA ARG A 5 -4.75 2.37 14.98
C ARG A 5 -4.84 0.96 14.39
N LYS A 6 -6.03 0.59 13.95
CA LYS A 6 -6.21 -0.68 13.26
C LYS A 6 -5.83 -0.52 11.82
N LEU A 7 -5.32 -1.57 11.20
CA LEU A 7 -4.97 -1.56 9.79
C LEU A 7 -6.00 -2.37 9.03
N LYS A 8 -6.57 -1.76 7.99
CA LYS A 8 -7.56 -2.43 7.16
C LYS A 8 -7.21 -2.24 5.69
N TRP A 9 -7.35 -3.30 4.92
CA TRP A 9 -7.15 -3.26 3.47
C TRP A 9 -8.52 -3.28 2.80
N GLN A 10 -8.79 -2.27 1.99
CA GLN A 10 -10.03 -2.25 1.21
C GLN A 10 -10.01 -3.33 0.14
N SER A 11 -11.19 -3.70 -0.33
CA SER A 11 -11.32 -4.74 -1.34
C SER A 11 -10.54 -4.44 -2.62
N TRP A 12 -10.51 -3.18 -3.04
CA TRP A 12 -9.75 -2.77 -4.22
C TRP A 12 -8.24 -2.96 -4.02
N ALA A 13 -7.74 -2.66 -2.82
CA ALA A 13 -6.33 -2.86 -2.50
C ALA A 13 -5.99 -4.35 -2.43
N GLN A 14 -6.89 -5.16 -1.89
CA GLN A 14 -6.71 -6.61 -1.86
C GLN A 14 -6.64 -7.16 -3.28
N ARG A 15 -7.49 -6.67 -4.17
CA ARG A 15 -7.49 -7.07 -5.57
C ARG A 15 -6.18 -6.65 -6.25
N ASP A 16 -5.74 -5.42 -6.02
CA ASP A 16 -4.48 -4.93 -6.57
C ASP A 16 -3.33 -5.84 -6.15
N ARG A 17 -3.28 -6.18 -4.87
CA ARG A 17 -2.22 -7.02 -4.32
C ARG A 17 -2.21 -8.40 -4.98
N LYS A 18 -3.37 -9.00 -5.12
CA LYS A 18 -3.50 -10.31 -5.75
C LYS A 18 -3.03 -10.27 -7.20
N GLU A 19 -3.42 -9.25 -7.94
CA GLU A 19 -3.03 -9.11 -9.34
C GLU A 19 -1.52 -8.93 -9.49
N ILE A 20 -0.91 -8.16 -8.59
CA ILE A 20 0.54 -7.96 -8.58
C ILE A 20 1.26 -9.29 -8.38
N PHE A 21 0.80 -10.10 -7.41
CA PHE A 21 1.44 -11.38 -7.14
C PHE A 21 1.28 -12.36 -8.30
N LEU A 22 0.10 -12.38 -8.92
CA LEU A 22 -0.14 -13.24 -10.07
C LEU A 22 0.74 -12.84 -11.27
N TYR A 23 0.91 -11.54 -11.47
CA TYR A 23 1.78 -11.03 -12.54
C TYR A 23 3.21 -11.56 -12.36
N TRP A 24 3.76 -11.40 -11.16
CA TRP A 24 5.14 -11.80 -10.91
C TRP A 24 5.34 -13.31 -10.89
N ASN A 25 4.34 -14.06 -10.40
CA ASN A 25 4.41 -15.51 -10.45
C ASN A 25 4.48 -16.02 -11.90
N ARG A 26 3.69 -15.41 -12.77
CA ARG A 26 3.71 -15.77 -14.20
C ARG A 26 5.00 -15.36 -14.87
N ARG A 27 5.43 -14.14 -14.63
CA ARG A 27 6.64 -13.62 -15.26
C ARG A 27 7.89 -14.40 -14.85
N ASN A 28 8.00 -14.70 -13.57
CA ASN A 28 9.18 -15.39 -13.04
C ASN A 28 9.04 -16.89 -13.01
N LYS A 29 7.85 -17.40 -13.31
CA LYS A 29 7.55 -18.84 -13.21
C LYS A 29 7.92 -19.39 -11.84
N SER A 30 7.71 -18.57 -10.80
CA SER A 30 8.06 -18.86 -9.42
C SER A 30 7.28 -17.92 -8.52
N LYS A 31 7.03 -18.36 -7.29
CA LYS A 31 6.32 -17.55 -6.29
C LYS A 31 7.28 -16.83 -5.33
N GLU A 32 8.57 -17.00 -5.52
CA GLU A 32 9.56 -16.44 -4.58
C GLU A 32 9.48 -14.92 -4.45
N TYR A 33 9.43 -14.23 -5.57
CA TYR A 33 9.39 -12.77 -5.54
C TYR A 33 8.08 -12.26 -4.95
N SER A 34 6.95 -12.85 -5.31
CA SER A 34 5.66 -12.41 -4.77
C SER A 34 5.56 -12.68 -3.27
N LYS A 35 6.15 -13.76 -2.78
CA LYS A 35 6.18 -14.02 -1.33
C LYS A 35 7.00 -12.96 -0.60
N ARG A 36 8.16 -12.60 -1.14
CA ARG A 36 9.00 -11.56 -0.56
C ARG A 36 8.30 -10.21 -0.59
N LEU A 37 7.66 -9.91 -1.71
CA LEU A 37 6.92 -8.66 -1.87
C LEU A 37 5.75 -8.59 -0.88
N ASN A 38 5.06 -9.71 -0.68
CA ASN A 38 3.97 -9.79 0.29
C ASN A 38 4.46 -9.50 1.71
N GLU A 39 5.62 -10.03 2.08
CA GLU A 39 6.20 -9.77 3.39
C GLU A 39 6.55 -8.29 3.55
N LEU A 40 7.08 -7.67 2.50
CA LEU A 40 7.38 -6.24 2.54
C LEU A 40 6.11 -5.41 2.69
N PHE A 41 5.07 -5.72 1.93
CA PHE A 41 3.79 -5.03 2.03
C PHE A 41 3.25 -5.16 3.46
N LYS A 42 3.27 -6.37 3.99
CA LYS A 42 2.76 -6.64 5.32
C LYS A 42 3.53 -5.89 6.40
N THR A 43 4.86 -6.01 6.38
CA THR A 43 5.70 -5.41 7.41
C THR A 43 5.62 -3.89 7.39
N LYS A 44 5.73 -3.31 6.21
CA LYS A 44 5.75 -1.85 6.09
C LYS A 44 4.40 -1.20 6.34
N THR A 45 3.31 -1.86 5.95
CA THR A 45 1.98 -1.31 6.26
C THR A 45 1.61 -1.50 7.73
N GLU A 46 2.05 -2.60 8.34
CA GLU A 46 1.82 -2.79 9.78
C GLU A 46 2.50 -1.68 10.60
N ALA A 47 3.66 -1.22 10.15
CA ALA A 47 4.36 -0.14 10.83
C ALA A 47 3.58 1.17 10.83
N LEU A 48 2.64 1.34 9.90
CA LEU A 48 1.80 2.54 9.86
C LEU A 48 0.90 2.68 11.09
N LYS A 49 0.63 1.58 11.77
CA LYS A 49 -0.17 1.63 13.01
C LYS A 49 0.51 2.50 14.06
N ASP A 50 1.83 2.48 14.10
CA ASP A 50 2.60 3.27 15.06
C ASP A 50 3.07 4.60 14.46
N PHE A 51 3.31 4.63 13.16
CA PHE A 51 3.86 5.78 12.45
C PHE A 51 3.02 6.11 11.22
N PRO A 52 1.76 6.57 11.43
CA PRO A 52 0.83 6.76 10.30
C PRO A 52 1.26 7.85 9.32
N PHE A 53 2.11 8.77 9.74
CA PHE A 53 2.55 9.88 8.88
C PHE A 53 3.86 9.59 8.16
N ASN A 54 4.30 8.34 8.12
CA ASN A 54 5.53 7.93 7.45
C ASN A 54 5.47 8.05 5.93
N GLY A 55 4.28 7.95 5.34
CA GLY A 55 4.13 8.07 3.90
C GLY A 55 4.22 9.50 3.42
N HIS A 56 4.36 9.65 2.12
CA HIS A 56 4.45 10.96 1.48
C HIS A 56 3.08 11.64 1.43
N ILE A 57 3.06 12.95 1.58
CA ILE A 57 1.81 13.72 1.50
C ILE A 57 1.27 13.70 0.07
N THR A 58 -0.04 13.90 -0.06
CA THR A 58 -0.72 14.00 -1.34
C THR A 58 -1.50 15.30 -1.37
N ASN A 59 -2.31 15.48 -2.42
CA ASN A 59 -3.20 16.63 -2.52
C ASN A 59 -4.41 16.54 -1.58
N LEU A 60 -4.58 15.39 -0.91
CA LEU A 60 -5.66 15.19 0.06
C LEU A 60 -5.07 15.12 1.46
N GLU A 61 -5.73 15.80 2.39
CA GLU A 61 -5.20 16.05 3.73
C GLU A 61 -4.83 14.79 4.51
N ASN A 62 -5.71 13.81 4.52
CA ASN A 62 -5.49 12.60 5.32
C ASN A 62 -5.05 11.40 4.51
N VAL A 63 -4.67 11.63 3.25
CA VAL A 63 -4.24 10.56 2.35
C VAL A 63 -2.74 10.64 2.14
N ARG A 64 -2.06 9.52 2.29
CA ARG A 64 -0.62 9.42 2.10
C ARG A 64 -0.26 8.26 1.20
N VAL A 65 0.96 8.28 0.68
CA VAL A 65 1.47 7.23 -0.19
C VAL A 65 2.75 6.68 0.40
N LEU A 66 2.77 5.37 0.60
CA LEU A 66 3.95 4.66 1.06
C LEU A 66 4.58 3.98 -0.15
N ILE A 67 5.87 4.20 -0.35
CA ILE A 67 6.58 3.61 -1.49
C ILE A 67 7.26 2.33 -1.04
N ILE A 68 6.88 1.21 -1.66
CA ILE A 68 7.46 -0.10 -1.37
C ILE A 68 7.92 -0.68 -2.70
N GLU A 69 9.23 -0.80 -2.89
CA GLU A 69 9.82 -1.19 -4.16
C GLU A 69 9.34 -0.23 -5.25
N LYS A 70 8.71 -0.73 -6.29
CA LYS A 70 8.18 0.09 -7.38
C LYS A 70 6.69 0.41 -7.19
N TYR A 71 6.13 0.07 -6.04
CA TYR A 71 4.69 0.21 -5.81
C TYR A 71 4.36 1.34 -4.89
N LEU A 72 3.25 2.00 -5.18
CA LEU A 72 2.74 3.11 -4.39
C LEU A 72 1.51 2.63 -3.64
N ILE A 73 1.62 2.57 -2.32
CA ILE A 73 0.54 2.11 -1.44
C ILE A 73 -0.20 3.34 -0.95
N VAL A 74 -1.40 3.54 -1.47
CA VAL A 74 -2.24 4.69 -1.09
C VAL A 74 -3.04 4.32 0.14
N TYR A 75 -2.95 5.15 1.18
CA TYR A 75 -3.69 4.87 2.42
C TYR A 75 -4.29 6.15 3.00
N GLU A 76 -5.35 5.99 3.77
CA GLU A 76 -6.02 7.08 4.46
C GLU A 76 -5.86 6.91 5.96
N ILE A 77 -5.68 8.03 6.64
CA ILE A 77 -5.48 8.05 8.09
C ILE A 77 -6.76 8.53 8.76
N PHE A 78 -7.34 7.67 9.57
CA PHE A 78 -8.49 8.02 10.41
C PHE A 78 -8.07 7.94 11.88
N ASP A 79 -8.90 8.48 12.76
CA ASP A 79 -8.57 8.50 14.19
C ASP A 79 -8.27 7.11 14.75
N GLU A 80 -9.03 6.11 14.33
CA GLU A 80 -8.90 4.77 14.88
C GLU A 80 -8.42 3.72 13.90
N GLU A 81 -8.22 4.09 12.64
CA GLU A 81 -7.75 3.11 11.67
C GLU A 81 -6.94 3.73 10.55
N ILE A 82 -6.14 2.87 9.94
CA ILE A 82 -5.42 3.16 8.70
C ILE A 82 -6.09 2.29 7.63
N LEU A 83 -6.52 2.92 6.55
CA LEU A 83 -7.21 2.22 5.48
C LEU A 83 -6.33 2.19 4.23
N ILE A 84 -5.90 1.00 3.84
CA ILE A 84 -5.14 0.84 2.59
C ILE A 84 -6.15 0.83 1.45
N SER A 85 -6.09 1.83 0.59
CA SER A 85 -7.09 2.06 -0.46
C SER A 85 -6.74 1.44 -1.79
N ARG A 86 -5.51 1.62 -2.24
CA ARG A 86 -5.06 1.14 -3.55
C ARG A 86 -3.57 0.84 -3.53
N ILE A 87 -3.13 0.01 -4.48
CA ILE A 87 -1.72 -0.19 -4.77
C ILE A 87 -1.53 0.11 -6.25
N TRP A 88 -0.67 1.08 -6.56
CA TRP A 88 -0.39 1.48 -7.94
C TRP A 88 1.06 1.16 -8.30
N ASP A 89 1.26 0.84 -9.58
CA ASP A 89 2.60 0.62 -10.11
C ASP A 89 3.23 1.99 -10.37
N GLY A 90 4.32 2.27 -9.65
CA GLY A 90 5.01 3.57 -9.74
C GLY A 90 5.70 3.83 -11.07
N ARG A 91 5.76 2.83 -11.95
CA ARG A 91 6.37 3.02 -13.28
C ARG A 91 5.39 3.67 -14.25
N ARG A 92 4.12 3.78 -13.87
CA ARG A 92 3.13 4.45 -14.70
C ARG A 92 3.36 5.96 -14.69
N ASN A 93 2.76 6.65 -15.65
CA ASN A 93 2.86 8.10 -15.75
C ASN A 93 2.46 8.76 -14.42
N PRO A 94 3.35 9.59 -13.84
CA PRO A 94 3.06 10.25 -12.57
C PRO A 94 1.75 11.05 -12.55
N GLU A 95 1.33 11.56 -13.69
CA GLU A 95 0.09 12.32 -13.76
C GLU A 95 -1.13 11.47 -13.43
N THR A 96 -1.05 10.16 -13.64
CA THR A 96 -2.16 9.27 -13.33
C THR A 96 -2.22 8.96 -11.83
N LEU A 97 -1.25 9.45 -11.05
CA LEU A 97 -1.19 9.20 -9.62
C LEU A 97 -1.93 10.25 -8.80
N LYS A 98 -2.60 11.17 -9.45
CA LYS A 98 -3.40 12.15 -8.74
C LYS A 98 -4.56 11.44 -8.02
N ILE A 99 -4.71 11.78 -6.75
CA ILE A 99 -5.73 11.21 -5.90
C ILE A 99 -6.82 12.26 -5.72
N ASN A 100 -7.88 12.14 -6.50
CA ASN A 100 -9.01 13.08 -6.41
C ASN A 100 -10.29 12.33 -6.25
#